data_269c9574876f6bcb07003e10e23439be
#
_entry.id   269c9574876f6bcb07003e10e23439be
#
_cell.length_a   1.000
_cell.length_b   1.000
_cell.length_c   1.000
_cell.angle_alpha   90.00
_cell.angle_beta   90.00
_cell.angle_gamma   90.00
#
_symmetry.space_group_name_H-M   'P 1'
#
loop_
_entity.id
_entity.type
_entity.pdbx_description
1 polymer ?
#
loop_
_entity_poly.entity_id
_entity_poly.type
_entity_poly.pdbx_seq_one_letter_code
_entity_poly.pdbx_strand_id
1 'polypeptide(L)'
;MTARPLPPWLRAEDPTAALDYEIAREKASALGRLGRRLEATLAALAAFDAQVDEEVIGPSERRERRAALVAEAGEVLWSFIVQREACGLRDSNRAMRDYGVPAEVRLRMGIFPAGRRRSAKSRG
;
A
#
# COMPACT_ATOMS: atom_id res chain seq x y z
N MET A 1 49.17 -7.66 -9.92
CA MET A 1 48.03 -7.13 -9.24
C MET A 1 46.78 -7.95 -9.50
N THR A 2 46.13 -8.37 -8.46
CA THR A 2 45.02 -9.24 -8.60
C THR A 2 43.70 -8.47 -8.47
N ALA A 3 42.85 -8.63 -9.45
CA ALA A 3 41.54 -8.03 -9.38
C ALA A 3 40.67 -8.77 -8.37
N ARG A 4 39.86 -8.03 -7.67
CA ARG A 4 38.93 -8.62 -6.75
C ARG A 4 37.88 -9.38 -7.53
N PRO A 5 37.56 -10.62 -7.14
CA PRO A 5 36.52 -11.33 -7.84
C PRO A 5 35.15 -10.63 -7.62
N LEU A 6 34.36 -10.68 -8.65
CA LEU A 6 33.00 -10.13 -8.54
C LEU A 6 32.18 -10.95 -7.56
N PRO A 7 31.31 -10.30 -6.80
CA PRO A 7 30.35 -11.05 -5.97
C PRO A 7 29.48 -11.96 -6.84
N PRO A 8 28.99 -13.05 -6.28
CA PRO A 8 28.18 -13.98 -7.09
C PRO A 8 27.03 -13.32 -7.81
N TRP A 9 26.41 -12.33 -7.20
CA TRP A 9 25.24 -11.68 -7.78
C TRP A 9 25.60 -10.76 -8.95
N LEU A 10 26.88 -10.47 -9.14
CA LEU A 10 27.35 -9.65 -10.26
C LEU A 10 27.95 -10.48 -11.39
N ARG A 11 28.07 -11.80 -11.22
CA ARG A 11 28.68 -12.63 -12.24
C ARG A 11 27.72 -12.89 -13.35
N ALA A 12 28.17 -12.67 -14.58
CA ALA A 12 27.32 -12.81 -15.74
C ALA A 12 26.86 -14.25 -15.94
N GLU A 13 27.68 -15.19 -15.52
CA GLU A 13 27.36 -16.59 -15.73
C GLU A 13 26.47 -17.21 -14.67
N ASP A 14 26.02 -16.43 -13.69
CA ASP A 14 25.15 -16.94 -12.63
C ASP A 14 23.71 -16.55 -12.93
N PRO A 15 22.91 -17.47 -13.54
CA PRO A 15 21.53 -17.13 -13.87
C PRO A 15 20.66 -16.93 -12.63
N THR A 16 21.01 -17.58 -11.51
CA THR A 16 20.24 -17.40 -10.28
C THR A 16 20.40 -15.98 -9.75
N ALA A 17 21.63 -15.46 -9.78
CA ALA A 17 21.88 -14.11 -9.31
C ALA A 17 21.14 -13.08 -10.16
N ALA A 18 21.12 -13.28 -11.48
CA ALA A 18 20.42 -12.37 -12.37
C ALA A 18 18.92 -12.39 -12.10
N LEU A 19 18.37 -13.58 -11.87
CA LEU A 19 16.95 -13.71 -11.57
C LEU A 19 16.61 -13.07 -10.23
N ASP A 20 17.46 -13.29 -9.23
CA ASP A 20 17.23 -12.69 -7.92
C ASP A 20 17.24 -11.17 -7.99
N TYR A 21 18.15 -10.63 -8.80
CA TYR A 21 18.21 -9.19 -8.98
C TYR A 21 16.93 -8.64 -9.62
N GLU A 22 16.43 -9.35 -10.64
CA GLU A 22 15.21 -8.93 -11.32
C GLU A 22 13.99 -9.00 -10.40
N ILE A 23 13.93 -10.04 -9.57
CA ILE A 23 12.85 -10.17 -8.62
C ILE A 23 12.88 -9.01 -7.61
N ALA A 24 14.06 -8.70 -7.09
CA ALA A 24 14.19 -7.59 -6.13
C ALA A 24 13.80 -6.27 -6.78
N ARG A 25 14.20 -6.08 -8.03
CA ARG A 25 13.87 -4.86 -8.74
C ARG A 25 12.36 -4.73 -8.97
N GLU A 26 11.71 -5.84 -9.31
CA GLU A 26 10.27 -5.84 -9.52
C GLU A 26 9.53 -5.55 -8.22
N LYS A 27 10.00 -6.13 -7.11
CA LYS A 27 9.40 -5.85 -5.81
C LYS A 27 9.52 -4.37 -5.45
N ALA A 28 10.66 -3.77 -5.71
CA ALA A 28 10.85 -2.36 -5.43
C ALA A 28 9.96 -1.49 -6.30
N SER A 29 9.80 -1.85 -7.57
CA SER A 29 8.91 -1.13 -8.46
C SER A 29 7.46 -1.21 -7.99
N ALA A 30 7.05 -2.40 -7.58
CA ALA A 30 5.69 -2.58 -7.07
C ALA A 30 5.46 -1.76 -5.82
N LEU A 31 6.45 -1.69 -4.95
CA LEU A 31 6.34 -0.88 -3.74
C LEU A 31 6.19 0.59 -4.10
N GLY A 32 6.97 1.07 -5.07
CA GLY A 32 6.85 2.45 -5.51
C GLY A 32 5.46 2.78 -6.04
N ARG A 33 4.90 1.88 -6.85
CA ARG A 33 3.55 2.07 -7.37
C ARG A 33 2.51 2.14 -6.25
N LEU A 34 2.64 1.26 -5.27
CA LEU A 34 1.71 1.23 -4.15
C LEU A 34 1.85 2.48 -3.28
N GLY A 35 3.07 2.96 -3.08
CA GLY A 35 3.27 4.21 -2.35
C GLY A 35 2.58 5.38 -3.03
N ARG A 36 2.68 5.47 -4.34
CA ARG A 36 2.02 6.53 -5.08
C ARG A 36 0.50 6.39 -5.03
N ARG A 37 0.00 5.15 -5.08
CA ARG A 37 -1.44 4.94 -4.93
C ARG A 37 -1.92 5.34 -3.55
N LEU A 38 -1.14 5.02 -2.53
CA LEU A 38 -1.49 5.41 -1.18
C LEU A 38 -1.57 6.94 -1.06
N GLU A 39 -0.58 7.63 -1.60
CA GLU A 39 -0.61 9.09 -1.59
C GLU A 39 -1.86 9.63 -2.29
N ALA A 40 -2.21 9.02 -3.42
CA ALA A 40 -3.38 9.48 -4.18
C ALA A 40 -4.68 9.24 -3.41
N THR A 41 -4.82 8.09 -2.77
CA THR A 41 -6.05 7.82 -2.00
C THR A 41 -6.15 8.72 -0.78
N LEU A 42 -5.05 8.98 -0.11
CA LEU A 42 -5.06 9.90 1.03
C LEU A 42 -5.35 11.32 0.60
N ALA A 43 -4.81 11.73 -0.54
CA ALA A 43 -5.08 13.05 -1.08
C ALA A 43 -6.56 13.20 -1.46
N ALA A 44 -7.14 12.14 -2.04
CA ALA A 44 -8.54 12.18 -2.41
C ALA A 44 -9.44 12.31 -1.18
N LEU A 45 -9.09 11.60 -0.10
CA LEU A 45 -9.84 11.72 1.14
C LEU A 45 -9.73 13.12 1.71
N ALA A 46 -8.52 13.67 1.74
CA ALA A 46 -8.32 15.01 2.26
C ALA A 46 -9.06 16.05 1.43
N ALA A 47 -9.05 15.89 0.11
CA ALA A 47 -9.76 16.81 -0.77
C ALA A 47 -11.27 16.73 -0.53
N PHE A 48 -11.78 15.53 -0.33
CA PHE A 48 -13.19 15.36 -0.05
C PHE A 48 -13.57 16.05 1.26
N ASP A 49 -12.74 15.90 2.29
CA ASP A 49 -13.00 16.53 3.58
C ASP A 49 -12.91 18.05 3.51
N ALA A 50 -12.10 18.57 2.60
CA ALA A 50 -11.97 20.00 2.44
C ALA A 50 -13.17 20.61 1.71
N GLN A 51 -13.96 19.82 1.02
CA GLN A 51 -15.15 20.30 0.36
C GLN A 51 -16.27 20.51 1.36
N VAL A 52 -16.68 21.75 1.51
CA VAL A 52 -17.75 22.08 2.46
C VAL A 52 -19.06 22.35 1.75
N ASP A 53 -19.09 22.11 0.47
CA ASP A 53 -20.28 22.39 -0.33
C ASP A 53 -21.27 21.23 -0.18
N GLU A 54 -22.05 21.30 0.87
CA GLU A 54 -22.99 20.23 1.20
C GLU A 54 -24.26 20.28 0.40
N GLU A 55 -24.41 21.31 -0.43
CA GLU A 55 -25.62 21.49 -1.18
C GLU A 55 -25.74 20.50 -2.33
N VAL A 56 -24.64 19.93 -2.76
CA VAL A 56 -24.63 19.03 -3.90
C VAL A 56 -25.12 17.64 -3.53
N ILE A 57 -24.77 17.17 -2.33
CA ILE A 57 -25.20 15.85 -1.87
C ILE A 57 -25.70 15.97 -0.44
N GLY A 58 -26.63 15.08 -0.10
CA GLY A 58 -27.16 15.05 1.26
C GLY A 58 -26.17 14.45 2.25
N PRO A 59 -26.47 14.62 3.57
CA PRO A 59 -25.56 14.12 4.60
C PRO A 59 -25.35 12.61 4.53
N SER A 60 -26.38 11.87 4.21
CA SER A 60 -26.28 10.42 4.14
C SER A 60 -25.38 9.98 3.01
N GLU A 61 -25.57 10.56 1.84
CA GLU A 61 -24.72 10.23 0.69
C GLU A 61 -23.29 10.68 0.93
N ARG A 62 -23.11 11.80 1.59
CA ARG A 62 -21.77 12.27 1.91
C ARG A 62 -21.04 11.28 2.82
N ARG A 63 -21.75 10.76 3.82
CA ARG A 63 -21.14 9.76 4.71
C ARG A 63 -20.78 8.50 3.96
N GLU A 64 -21.64 8.09 3.03
CA GLU A 64 -21.35 6.89 2.24
C GLU A 64 -20.14 7.07 1.35
N ARG A 65 -20.05 8.22 0.70
CA ARG A 65 -18.90 8.49 -0.16
C ARG A 65 -17.62 8.58 0.62
N ARG A 66 -17.68 9.21 1.79
CA ARG A 66 -16.50 9.32 2.63
C ARG A 66 -16.05 7.95 3.12
N ALA A 67 -17.01 7.12 3.53
CA ALA A 67 -16.69 5.77 3.98
C ALA A 67 -16.02 4.96 2.89
N ALA A 68 -16.46 5.13 1.64
CA ALA A 68 -15.84 4.44 0.52
C ALA A 68 -14.40 4.89 0.31
N LEU A 69 -14.13 6.19 0.46
CA LEU A 69 -12.77 6.69 0.32
C LEU A 69 -11.85 6.17 1.43
N VAL A 70 -12.38 6.11 2.66
CA VAL A 70 -11.60 5.55 3.78
C VAL A 70 -11.32 4.08 3.54
N ALA A 71 -12.32 3.35 3.06
CA ALA A 71 -12.15 1.93 2.79
C ALA A 71 -11.11 1.69 1.69
N GLU A 72 -11.16 2.49 0.64
CA GLU A 72 -10.18 2.35 -0.44
C GLU A 72 -8.78 2.65 0.05
N ALA A 73 -8.61 3.71 0.82
CA ALA A 73 -7.30 4.05 1.38
C ALA A 73 -6.80 2.94 2.29
N GLY A 74 -7.68 2.34 3.09
CA GLY A 74 -7.29 1.23 3.96
C GLY A 74 -6.84 0.01 3.17
N GLU A 75 -7.50 -0.28 2.06
CA GLU A 75 -7.12 -1.40 1.22
C GLU A 75 -5.74 -1.17 0.58
N VAL A 76 -5.52 0.04 0.08
CA VAL A 76 -4.23 0.37 -0.51
C VAL A 76 -3.14 0.36 0.55
N LEU A 77 -3.44 0.87 1.74
CA LEU A 77 -2.50 0.84 2.84
C LEU A 77 -2.09 -0.59 3.17
N TRP A 78 -3.07 -1.48 3.25
CA TRP A 78 -2.79 -2.90 3.51
C TRP A 78 -1.81 -3.47 2.48
N SER A 79 -2.10 -3.24 1.19
CA SER A 79 -1.24 -3.73 0.13
C SER A 79 0.16 -3.13 0.22
N PHE A 80 0.24 -1.86 0.56
CA PHE A 80 1.52 -1.18 0.71
C PHE A 80 2.34 -1.78 1.84
N ILE A 81 1.71 -2.03 2.99
CA ILE A 81 2.41 -2.61 4.14
C ILE A 81 2.90 -4.03 3.81
N VAL A 82 2.04 -4.84 3.18
CA VAL A 82 2.42 -6.19 2.79
C VAL A 82 3.61 -6.16 1.83
N GLN A 83 3.60 -5.24 0.87
CA GLN A 83 4.69 -5.13 -0.09
C GLN A 83 5.98 -4.66 0.58
N ARG A 84 5.87 -3.75 1.55
CA ARG A 84 7.04 -3.34 2.33
C ARG A 84 7.70 -4.53 3.01
N GLU A 85 6.87 -5.38 3.62
CA GLU A 85 7.39 -6.57 4.30
C GLU A 85 8.04 -7.51 3.31
N ALA A 86 7.46 -7.65 2.14
CA ALA A 86 8.05 -8.47 1.08
C ALA A 86 9.41 -7.95 0.64
N CYS A 87 9.63 -6.65 0.78
CA CYS A 87 10.92 -6.03 0.46
C CYS A 87 11.87 -6.01 1.66
N GLY A 88 11.47 -6.60 2.78
CA GLY A 88 12.32 -6.64 3.97
C GLY A 88 12.25 -5.41 4.85
N LEU A 89 11.30 -4.52 4.59
CA LEU A 89 11.14 -3.30 5.37
C LEU A 89 10.11 -3.56 6.47
N ARG A 90 10.47 -3.22 7.71
CA ARG A 90 9.66 -3.69 8.83
C ARG A 90 8.92 -2.61 9.62
N ASP A 91 9.42 -1.41 9.64
CA ASP A 91 8.82 -0.39 10.51
C ASP A 91 7.58 0.21 9.86
N SER A 92 6.47 -0.52 9.94
CA SER A 92 5.22 -0.10 9.34
C SER A 92 4.64 1.15 10.01
N ASN A 93 4.79 1.25 11.32
CA ASN A 93 4.28 2.42 12.03
C ASN A 93 4.96 3.68 11.57
N ARG A 94 6.26 3.61 11.34
CA ARG A 94 6.99 4.76 10.85
C ARG A 94 6.52 5.15 9.45
N ALA A 95 6.31 4.15 8.60
CA ALA A 95 5.83 4.42 7.25
C ALA A 95 4.47 5.11 7.29
N MET A 96 3.58 4.65 8.16
CA MET A 96 2.26 5.27 8.27
C MET A 96 2.35 6.71 8.76
N ARG A 97 3.28 6.98 9.68
CA ARG A 97 3.51 8.35 10.13
C ARG A 97 4.05 9.22 9.00
N ASP A 98 5.00 8.68 8.24
CA ASP A 98 5.62 9.42 7.16
C ASP A 98 4.61 9.80 6.07
N TYR A 99 3.65 8.94 5.83
CA TYR A 99 2.60 9.21 4.84
C TYR A 99 1.43 10.00 5.43
N GLY A 100 1.44 10.23 6.74
CA GLY A 100 0.35 10.97 7.37
C GLY A 100 -0.96 10.24 7.33
N VAL A 101 -0.94 8.93 7.54
CA VAL A 101 -2.15 8.12 7.46
C VAL A 101 -3.07 8.41 8.63
N PRO A 102 -4.32 8.83 8.38
CA PRO A 102 -5.26 9.06 9.47
C PRO A 102 -5.60 7.79 10.24
N ALA A 103 -5.95 7.95 11.50
CA ALA A 103 -6.27 6.81 12.35
C ALA A 103 -7.41 5.97 11.78
N GLU A 104 -8.42 6.60 11.21
CA GLU A 104 -9.56 5.85 10.68
C GLU A 104 -9.17 4.99 9.48
N VAL A 105 -8.19 5.43 8.68
CA VAL A 105 -7.68 4.63 7.59
C VAL A 105 -6.90 3.44 8.13
N ARG A 106 -6.09 3.67 9.16
CA ARG A 106 -5.35 2.58 9.79
C ARG A 106 -6.29 1.53 10.37
N LEU A 107 -7.39 1.96 10.95
CA LEU A 107 -8.37 1.04 11.49
C LEU A 107 -9.09 0.23 10.41
N ARG A 108 -9.13 0.76 9.20
CA ARG A 108 -9.73 0.03 8.08
C ARG A 108 -8.73 -0.86 7.35
N MET A 109 -7.45 -0.78 7.71
CA MET A 109 -6.43 -1.58 7.05
C MET A 109 -6.72 -3.06 7.29
N GLY A 110 -6.74 -3.83 6.20
CA GLY A 110 -7.02 -5.25 6.30
C GLY A 110 -8.48 -5.61 6.37
N ILE A 111 -9.38 -4.62 6.38
CA ILE A 111 -10.82 -4.88 6.35
C ILE A 111 -11.29 -4.74 4.92
N PHE A 112 -11.54 -5.87 4.29
CA PHE A 112 -11.91 -5.90 2.89
C PHE A 112 -13.42 -5.72 2.71
N PRO A 113 -13.87 -5.45 1.48
CA PRO A 113 -15.29 -5.34 1.22
C PRO A 113 -16.06 -6.55 1.71
N ALA A 114 -17.33 -6.34 2.03
CA ALA A 114 -18.15 -7.33 2.71
C ALA A 114 -18.09 -8.71 2.06
N GLY A 115 -18.07 -8.78 0.73
CA GLY A 115 -18.04 -10.07 0.05
C GLY A 115 -16.81 -10.87 0.35
N ARG A 116 -15.65 -10.26 0.25
CA ARG A 116 -14.38 -10.95 0.51
C ARG A 116 -14.25 -11.35 1.97
N ARG A 117 -14.56 -10.41 2.85
CA ARG A 117 -14.40 -10.65 4.27
C ARG A 117 -15.37 -11.72 4.75
N ARG A 118 -16.60 -11.68 4.25
CA ARG A 118 -17.59 -12.64 4.66
C ARG A 118 -17.19 -14.05 4.26
N SER A 119 -16.58 -14.19 3.11
CA SER A 119 -16.12 -15.47 2.64
C SER A 119 -15.14 -16.11 3.62
N ALA A 120 -14.23 -15.31 4.17
CA ALA A 120 -13.28 -15.80 5.16
C ALA A 120 -13.95 -16.10 6.48
N LYS A 121 -14.94 -15.31 6.85
CA LYS A 121 -15.58 -15.43 8.15
C LYS A 121 -16.56 -16.58 8.26
N SER A 122 -17.26 -16.85 7.18
CA SER A 122 -18.32 -17.86 7.24
C SER A 122 -17.80 -19.25 7.49
N ARG A 123 -16.51 -19.42 7.51
CA ARG A 123 -15.91 -20.71 7.83
C ARG A 123 -15.47 -20.83 9.28
N GLY A 124 -15.51 -19.76 9.99
CA GLY A 124 -15.04 -19.73 11.37
C GLY A 124 -16.02 -20.31 12.34
#